data_20cba2b087a73e9499cd0a4420bd877c
#
_entry.id   20cba2b087a73e9499cd0a4420bd877c
#
_cell.length_a   1.000
_cell.length_b   1.000
_cell.length_c   1.000
_cell.angle_alpha   90.00
_cell.angle_beta   90.00
_cell.angle_gamma   90.00
#
_symmetry.space_group_name_H-M   'P 1'
#
loop_
_entity.id
_entity.type
_entity.pdbx_description
1 polymer ?
#
loop_
_entity_poly.entity_id
_entity_poly.type
_entity_poly.pdbx_seq_one_letter_code
_entity_poly.pdbx_strand_id
1 'polypeptide(L)'
;PEYHTSADNLDFINYETLAESINMHFKMMMAAELNFVPLGKVQKGSPMLSRSPVCLYPKVMNYVTQPKSESTRVILSILNMSDGKSSLLEIAERYNFSLIEFSDIIEKLCYSKYIKEYNSKTLNNT
;
A
#
# COMPACT_ATOMS: atom_id res chain seq x y z
N PRO A 1 0.35 35.08 -16.32
CA PRO A 1 0.34 36.02 -17.45
C PRO A 1 1.57 35.87 -18.33
N GLU A 2 2.63 35.17 -17.87
CA GLU A 2 3.91 34.97 -18.56
C GLU A 2 3.85 33.86 -19.62
N TYR A 3 2.93 32.92 -19.50
CA TYR A 3 2.74 31.77 -20.37
C TYR A 3 2.58 32.20 -21.84
N HIS A 4 3.34 31.61 -22.73
CA HIS A 4 3.44 31.96 -24.15
C HIS A 4 4.00 33.37 -24.45
N THR A 5 4.79 33.94 -23.56
CA THR A 5 5.49 35.22 -23.76
C THR A 5 6.99 35.05 -23.63
N SER A 6 7.77 36.09 -24.01
CA SER A 6 9.23 36.10 -23.82
C SER A 6 9.66 36.15 -22.35
N ALA A 7 8.71 36.39 -21.42
CA ALA A 7 8.94 36.33 -19.98
C ALA A 7 8.86 34.90 -19.43
N ASP A 8 8.37 33.93 -20.21
CA ASP A 8 8.36 32.50 -19.89
C ASP A 8 9.77 31.92 -20.22
N ASN A 9 10.70 32.18 -19.34
CA ASN A 9 12.11 31.82 -19.48
C ASN A 9 12.62 31.13 -18.20
N LEU A 10 13.90 30.69 -18.21
CA LEU A 10 14.49 29.95 -17.10
C LEU A 10 14.55 30.73 -15.78
N ASP A 11 14.58 32.04 -15.81
CA ASP A 11 14.60 32.89 -14.62
C ASP A 11 13.24 32.90 -13.90
N PHE A 12 12.16 32.56 -14.63
CA PHE A 12 10.78 32.45 -14.09
C PHE A 12 10.56 31.09 -13.41
N ILE A 13 11.35 30.08 -13.70
CA ILE A 13 11.15 28.73 -13.17
C ILE A 13 11.57 28.65 -11.70
N ASN A 14 10.64 28.26 -10.85
CA ASN A 14 10.96 27.86 -9.48
C ASN A 14 11.38 26.37 -9.48
N TYR A 15 12.68 26.13 -9.32
CA TYR A 15 13.24 24.78 -9.34
C TYR A 15 12.80 23.91 -8.17
N GLU A 16 12.49 24.49 -7.01
CA GLU A 16 11.96 23.74 -5.86
C GLU A 16 10.57 23.20 -6.18
N THR A 17 9.67 24.06 -6.68
CA THR A 17 8.32 23.64 -7.10
C THR A 17 8.37 22.62 -8.23
N LEU A 18 9.32 22.73 -9.15
CA LEU A 18 9.52 21.76 -10.20
C LEU A 18 9.93 20.40 -9.63
N ALA A 19 10.89 20.39 -8.69
CA ALA A 19 11.33 19.16 -8.02
C ALA A 19 10.21 18.51 -7.21
N GLU A 20 9.40 19.30 -6.50
CA GLU A 20 8.20 18.82 -5.78
C GLU A 20 7.18 18.20 -6.75
N SER A 21 6.94 18.84 -7.89
CA SER A 21 6.04 18.33 -8.93
C SER A 21 6.53 16.98 -9.48
N ILE A 22 7.82 16.86 -9.79
CA ILE A 22 8.42 15.59 -10.23
C ILE A 22 8.26 14.51 -9.17
N ASN A 23 8.56 14.82 -7.91
CA ASN A 23 8.43 13.88 -6.80
C ASN A 23 6.97 13.42 -6.59
N MET A 24 6.02 14.34 -6.73
CA MET A 24 4.59 14.02 -6.67
C MET A 24 4.19 13.05 -7.79
N HIS A 25 4.57 13.32 -9.03
CA HIS A 25 4.28 12.43 -10.16
C HIS A 25 4.91 11.05 -9.97
N PHE A 26 6.14 11.00 -9.48
CA PHE A 26 6.81 9.73 -9.16
C PHE A 26 6.05 8.92 -8.11
N LYS A 27 5.62 9.57 -7.01
CA LYS A 27 4.79 8.93 -5.99
C LYS A 27 3.45 8.44 -6.53
N MET A 28 2.82 9.19 -7.42
CA MET A 28 1.58 8.75 -8.08
C MET A 28 1.80 7.49 -8.92
N MET A 29 2.89 7.42 -9.68
CA MET A 29 3.24 6.23 -10.45
C MET A 29 3.53 5.04 -9.55
N MET A 30 4.28 5.23 -8.45
CA MET A 30 4.53 4.17 -7.47
C MET A 30 3.23 3.66 -6.83
N ALA A 31 2.32 4.55 -6.47
CA ALA A 31 1.03 4.16 -5.88
C ALA A 31 0.18 3.38 -6.89
N ALA A 32 0.20 3.77 -8.16
CA ALA A 32 -0.50 3.05 -9.24
C ALA A 32 0.09 1.65 -9.48
N GLU A 33 1.41 1.52 -9.46
CA GLU A 33 2.12 0.24 -9.62
C GLU A 33 1.86 -0.73 -8.46
N LEU A 34 1.79 -0.21 -7.23
CA LEU A 34 1.49 -1.00 -6.03
C LEU A 34 0.00 -1.37 -5.91
N ASN A 35 -0.86 -0.72 -6.68
CA ASN A 35 -2.30 -0.86 -6.54
C ASN A 35 -2.83 -2.08 -7.30
N PHE A 36 -3.42 -3.01 -6.56
CA PHE A 36 -4.19 -4.12 -7.10
C PHE A 36 -5.36 -4.46 -6.16
N VAL A 37 -6.26 -5.31 -6.61
CA VAL A 37 -7.37 -5.82 -5.77
C VAL A 37 -6.87 -7.06 -5.03
N PRO A 38 -6.69 -7.01 -3.71
CA PRO A 38 -6.18 -8.15 -2.96
C PRO A 38 -7.28 -9.18 -2.67
N LEU A 39 -6.92 -10.46 -2.82
CA LEU A 39 -7.74 -11.59 -2.39
C LEU A 39 -6.99 -12.37 -1.32
N GLY A 40 -7.54 -12.42 -0.12
CA GLY A 40 -7.01 -13.18 1.00
C GLY A 40 -7.08 -14.68 0.78
N LYS A 41 -6.02 -15.39 1.10
CA LYS A 41 -6.01 -16.86 1.06
C LYS A 41 -6.84 -17.47 2.20
N VAL A 42 -6.87 -16.82 3.35
CA VAL A 42 -7.64 -17.25 4.53
C VAL A 42 -8.90 -16.42 4.59
N GLN A 43 -9.98 -16.94 4.04
CA GLN A 43 -11.28 -16.26 4.01
C GLN A 43 -12.11 -16.49 5.28
N LYS A 44 -11.75 -17.49 6.08
CA LYS A 44 -12.43 -17.82 7.34
C LYS A 44 -11.40 -17.99 8.44
N GLY A 45 -11.51 -17.19 9.48
CA GLY A 45 -10.60 -17.20 10.62
C GLY A 45 -9.46 -16.19 10.52
N SER A 46 -8.64 -16.12 11.57
CA SER A 46 -7.49 -15.20 11.64
C SER A 46 -6.22 -15.91 11.20
N PRO A 47 -5.44 -15.36 10.27
CA PRO A 47 -4.18 -15.95 9.88
C PRO A 47 -3.16 -15.92 11.03
N MET A 48 -2.36 -16.98 11.18
CA MET A 48 -1.31 -17.05 12.19
C MET A 48 -0.05 -16.29 11.75
N LEU A 49 -0.09 -14.99 11.86
CA LEU A 49 0.98 -14.08 11.42
C LEU A 49 2.31 -14.29 12.17
N SER A 50 2.25 -14.80 13.41
CA SER A 50 3.44 -15.10 14.23
C SER A 50 4.26 -16.29 13.73
N ARG A 51 3.66 -17.19 12.96
CA ARG A 51 4.32 -18.36 12.35
C ARG A 51 4.76 -18.12 10.91
N SER A 52 4.54 -16.94 10.40
CA SER A 52 5.01 -16.59 9.06
C SER A 52 6.53 -16.61 9.00
N PRO A 53 7.14 -17.17 7.94
CA PRO A 53 8.58 -17.10 7.74
C PRO A 53 9.10 -15.66 7.65
N VAL A 54 8.22 -14.71 7.38
CA VAL A 54 8.53 -13.28 7.24
C VAL A 54 8.31 -12.50 8.55
N CYS A 55 7.85 -13.18 9.62
CA CYS A 55 7.67 -12.58 10.95
C CYS A 55 6.89 -11.25 10.90
N LEU A 56 5.65 -11.30 10.42
CA LEU A 56 4.76 -10.14 10.25
C LEU A 56 4.27 -9.53 11.57
N TYR A 57 4.46 -10.25 12.69
CA TYR A 57 4.17 -9.73 14.02
C TYR A 57 5.46 -9.24 14.68
N PRO A 58 5.49 -8.03 15.22
CA PRO A 58 6.62 -7.62 16.05
C PRO A 58 6.76 -8.58 17.22
N LYS A 59 7.99 -9.05 17.47
CA LYS A 59 8.32 -9.86 18.66
C LYS A 59 8.27 -8.97 19.90
N VAL A 60 7.09 -8.60 20.36
CA VAL A 60 6.93 -7.81 21.56
C VAL A 60 6.56 -8.72 22.71
N MET A 61 7.45 -8.84 23.65
CA MET A 61 7.26 -9.64 24.87
C MET A 61 6.38 -8.95 25.95
N ASN A 62 5.88 -7.74 25.73
CA ASN A 62 5.10 -7.00 26.72
C ASN A 62 3.69 -6.69 26.20
N TYR A 63 2.77 -7.58 26.49
CA TYR A 63 1.36 -7.49 26.10
C TYR A 63 0.57 -6.33 26.75
N VAL A 64 1.14 -5.62 27.72
CA VAL A 64 0.34 -4.76 28.63
C VAL A 64 0.41 -3.27 28.31
N THR A 65 1.40 -2.78 27.56
CA THR A 65 1.65 -1.32 27.53
C THR A 65 2.04 -0.72 26.18
N GLN A 66 2.06 -1.45 25.08
CA GLN A 66 2.38 -0.84 23.78
C GLN A 66 1.15 -0.72 22.88
N PRO A 67 0.89 0.48 22.34
CA PRO A 67 -0.12 0.62 21.28
C PRO A 67 0.25 -0.32 20.13
N LYS A 68 -0.75 -0.97 19.54
CA LYS A 68 -0.57 -1.78 18.32
C LYS A 68 0.26 -0.94 17.35
N SER A 69 1.43 -1.44 16.94
CA SER A 69 2.27 -0.71 15.99
C SER A 69 1.43 -0.39 14.75
N GLU A 70 1.68 0.74 14.14
CA GLU A 70 0.97 1.14 12.92
C GLU A 70 1.05 0.05 11.84
N SER A 71 2.19 -0.61 11.73
CA SER A 71 2.39 -1.77 10.86
C SER A 71 1.38 -2.90 11.14
N THR A 72 1.10 -3.20 12.41
CA THR A 72 0.09 -4.22 12.77
C THR A 72 -1.31 -3.79 12.35
N ARG A 73 -1.64 -2.51 12.53
CA ARG A 73 -2.91 -1.93 12.10
C ARG A 73 -3.08 -2.07 10.58
N VAL A 74 -2.05 -1.71 9.82
CA VAL A 74 -2.04 -1.79 8.36
C VAL A 74 -2.19 -3.24 7.88
N ILE A 75 -1.42 -4.18 8.44
CA ILE A 75 -1.53 -5.61 8.12
C ILE A 75 -2.97 -6.11 8.30
N LEU A 76 -3.56 -5.83 9.47
CA LEU A 76 -4.92 -6.27 9.77
C LEU A 76 -5.96 -5.62 8.87
N SER A 77 -5.79 -4.33 8.54
CA SER A 77 -6.68 -3.62 7.62
C SER A 77 -6.66 -4.23 6.23
N ILE A 78 -5.47 -4.52 5.69
CA ILE A 78 -5.32 -5.17 4.38
C ILE A 78 -5.95 -6.57 4.41
N LEU A 79 -5.62 -7.39 5.41
CA LEU A 79 -6.13 -8.76 5.48
C LEU A 79 -7.66 -8.83 5.63
N ASN A 80 -8.25 -7.93 6.44
CA ASN A 80 -9.69 -7.87 6.65
C ASN A 80 -10.46 -7.44 5.40
N MET A 81 -9.84 -6.62 4.55
CA MET A 81 -10.46 -6.09 3.33
C MET A 81 -10.04 -6.83 2.06
N SER A 82 -9.24 -7.89 2.17
CA SER A 82 -8.78 -8.71 1.03
C SER A 82 -9.88 -9.69 0.58
N ASP A 83 -11.02 -9.16 0.19
CA ASP A 83 -12.20 -9.92 -0.26
C ASP A 83 -12.33 -10.00 -1.80
N GLY A 84 -11.38 -9.43 -2.53
CA GLY A 84 -11.38 -9.38 -3.99
C GLY A 84 -12.27 -8.27 -4.57
N LYS A 85 -12.69 -7.27 -3.77
CA LYS A 85 -13.56 -6.18 -4.21
C LYS A 85 -12.88 -4.82 -4.17
N SER A 86 -12.26 -4.50 -3.03
CA SER A 86 -11.59 -3.21 -2.84
C SER A 86 -10.13 -3.30 -3.25
N SER A 87 -9.63 -2.27 -3.92
CA SER A 87 -8.21 -2.14 -4.26
C SER A 87 -7.38 -1.75 -3.02
N LEU A 88 -6.07 -1.97 -3.07
CA LEU A 88 -5.17 -1.55 -2.00
C LEU A 88 -5.23 -0.04 -1.75
N LEU A 89 -5.43 0.76 -2.80
CA LEU A 89 -5.56 2.21 -2.66
C LEU A 89 -6.84 2.59 -1.91
N GLU A 90 -7.98 1.96 -2.20
CA GLU A 90 -9.23 2.18 -1.47
C GLU A 90 -9.12 1.75 -0.01
N ILE A 91 -8.38 0.66 0.27
CA ILE A 91 -8.12 0.20 1.64
C ILE A 91 -7.23 1.21 2.36
N ALA A 92 -6.18 1.71 1.71
CA ALA A 92 -5.26 2.70 2.26
C ALA A 92 -6.00 4.01 2.60
N GLU A 93 -6.86 4.49 1.71
CA GLU A 93 -7.70 5.66 1.93
C GLU A 93 -8.66 5.45 3.12
N ARG A 94 -9.40 4.33 3.14
CA ARG A 94 -10.37 4.02 4.20
C ARG A 94 -9.74 3.94 5.59
N TYR A 95 -8.54 3.40 5.69
CA TYR A 95 -7.84 3.20 6.98
C TYR A 95 -6.75 4.23 7.23
N ASN A 96 -6.64 5.24 6.39
CA ASN A 96 -5.73 6.37 6.50
C ASN A 96 -4.27 5.94 6.73
N PHE A 97 -3.70 5.27 5.72
CA PHE A 97 -2.27 4.94 5.68
C PHE A 97 -1.69 5.15 4.28
N SER A 98 -0.38 5.38 4.21
CA SER A 98 0.32 5.55 2.95
C SER A 98 0.64 4.20 2.30
N LEU A 99 0.14 3.96 1.08
CA LEU A 99 0.45 2.73 0.34
C LEU A 99 1.95 2.57 0.07
N ILE A 100 2.63 3.68 -0.21
CA ILE A 100 4.06 3.72 -0.53
C ILE A 100 4.90 3.41 0.72
N GLU A 101 4.57 4.02 1.88
CA GLU A 101 5.30 3.80 3.13
C GLU A 101 5.21 2.36 3.64
N PHE A 102 4.11 1.69 3.33
CA PHE A 102 3.87 0.30 3.72
C PHE A 102 4.05 -0.72 2.58
N SER A 103 4.72 -0.33 1.49
CA SER A 103 5.04 -1.22 0.35
C SER A 103 5.72 -2.52 0.77
N ASP A 104 6.69 -2.45 1.68
CA ASP A 104 7.38 -3.61 2.25
C ASP A 104 6.43 -4.61 2.92
N ILE A 105 5.40 -4.11 3.59
CA ILE A 105 4.39 -4.96 4.23
C ILE A 105 3.54 -5.65 3.18
N ILE A 106 3.14 -4.95 2.15
CA ILE A 106 2.35 -5.48 1.03
C ILE A 106 3.15 -6.59 0.34
N GLU A 107 4.42 -6.32 0.02
CA GLU A 107 5.32 -7.31 -0.58
C GLU A 107 5.45 -8.56 0.29
N LYS A 108 5.66 -8.40 1.61
CA LYS A 108 5.73 -9.49 2.57
C LYS A 108 4.43 -10.30 2.64
N LEU A 109 3.27 -9.66 2.58
CA LEU A 109 1.97 -10.33 2.56
C LEU A 109 1.78 -11.15 1.27
N CYS A 110 2.20 -10.63 0.13
CA CYS A 110 2.21 -11.33 -1.15
C CYS A 110 3.18 -12.52 -1.13
N TYR A 111 4.44 -12.29 -0.71
CA TYR A 111 5.47 -13.33 -0.63
C TYR A 111 5.06 -14.49 0.28
N SER A 112 4.49 -14.17 1.43
CA SER A 112 3.96 -15.16 2.39
C SER A 112 2.64 -15.79 1.94
N LYS A 113 2.12 -15.41 0.79
CA LYS A 113 0.87 -15.91 0.20
C LYS A 113 -0.36 -15.70 1.11
N TYR A 114 -0.36 -14.67 1.95
CA TYR A 114 -1.54 -14.28 2.71
C TYR A 114 -2.55 -13.56 1.82
N ILE A 115 -2.06 -12.77 0.87
CA ILE A 115 -2.85 -12.13 -0.18
C ILE A 115 -2.29 -12.48 -1.56
N LYS A 116 -3.13 -12.40 -2.57
CA LYS A 116 -2.77 -12.46 -3.98
C LYS A 116 -3.58 -11.44 -4.74
N GLU A 117 -3.12 -11.04 -5.90
CA GLU A 117 -3.92 -10.25 -6.81
C GLU A 117 -5.16 -11.02 -7.27
N TYR A 118 -6.31 -10.39 -7.18
CA TYR A 118 -7.55 -10.94 -7.71
C TYR A 118 -7.56 -10.84 -9.23
N ASN A 119 -7.59 -11.99 -9.89
CA ASN A 119 -7.72 -12.05 -11.34
C ASN A 119 -9.06 -12.72 -11.68
N SER A 120 -9.99 -11.95 -12.24
CA SER A 120 -11.32 -12.42 -12.63
C SER A 120 -11.31 -13.59 -13.64
N LYS A 121 -10.20 -13.78 -14.34
CA LYS A 121 -10.03 -14.89 -15.31
C LYS A 121 -9.86 -16.26 -14.65
N THR A 122 -9.57 -16.32 -13.36
CA THR A 122 -9.28 -17.60 -12.66
C THR A 122 -10.54 -18.33 -12.20
N LEU A 123 -11.71 -17.67 -12.20
CA LEU A 123 -12.99 -18.27 -11.76
C LEU A 123 -13.69 -19.13 -12.81
N ASN A 124 -13.26 -19.11 -14.06
CA ASN A 124 -13.91 -19.86 -15.13
C ASN A 124 -13.29 -21.26 -15.37
N ASN A 125 -12.37 -21.71 -14.54
CA ASN A 125 -11.66 -23.00 -14.67
C ASN A 125 -11.77 -23.90 -13.43
N THR A 126 -12.83 -23.77 -12.63
CA THR A 126 -13.16 -24.72 -11.56
C THR A 126 -14.57 -25.25 -11.69
#